data_109ad0477413415baf7ef5ce0c70efe5
#
_entry.id   109ad0477413415baf7ef5ce0c70efe5
#
_cell.length_a   1.000
_cell.length_b   1.000
_cell.length_c   1.000
_cell.angle_alpha   90.00
_cell.angle_beta   90.00
_cell.angle_gamma   90.00
#
_symmetry.space_group_name_H-M   'P 1'
#
loop_
_entity.id
_entity.type
_entity.pdbx_description
1 polymer ?
#
loop_
_entity_poly.entity_id
_entity_poly.type
_entity_poly.pdbx_seq_one_letter_code
_entity_poly.pdbx_strand_id
1 'polypeptide(L)'
;MVEKEAMIVPEAGLHARPAARFVKEAKGYSSTIVVTKDGREANAKSSLRLMALGAKHGDKVVVRAEGEDEEAAVEALVAILSEEEEG
;
A
#
# COMPACT_ATOMS: atom_id res chain seq x y z
N MET A 1 5.88 -15.66 2.46
CA MET A 1 6.01 -14.19 2.39
C MET A 1 6.24 -13.74 0.97
N VAL A 2 5.46 -12.77 0.52
CA VAL A 2 5.59 -12.18 -0.82
C VAL A 2 5.80 -10.68 -0.68
N GLU A 3 6.70 -10.11 -1.47
CA GLU A 3 6.86 -8.66 -1.50
C GLU A 3 7.08 -8.18 -2.93
N LYS A 4 6.61 -6.98 -3.21
CA LYS A 4 6.81 -6.31 -4.49
C LYS A 4 7.06 -4.84 -4.28
N GLU A 5 7.95 -4.28 -5.09
CA GLU A 5 8.16 -2.86 -5.14
C GLU A 5 7.10 -2.23 -6.02
N ALA A 6 6.60 -1.08 -5.60
CA ALA A 6 5.63 -0.31 -6.37
C ALA A 6 5.97 1.16 -6.32
N MET A 7 5.64 1.89 -7.39
CA MET A 7 5.80 3.33 -7.43
C MET A 7 4.44 3.97 -7.16
N ILE A 8 4.44 5.03 -6.37
CA ILE A 8 3.21 5.77 -6.08
C ILE A 8 2.83 6.60 -7.30
N VAL A 9 1.78 6.19 -7.99
CA VAL A 9 1.31 6.87 -9.21
C VAL A 9 0.33 8.01 -8.93
N PRO A 10 -0.62 7.89 -7.97
CA PRO A 10 -1.54 9.01 -7.70
C PRO A 10 -0.80 10.31 -7.41
N GLU A 11 -1.18 11.39 -8.10
CA GLU A 11 -0.49 12.68 -7.97
C GLU A 11 -0.47 13.23 -6.55
N ALA A 12 -1.53 13.00 -5.80
CA ALA A 12 -1.62 13.43 -4.42
C ALA A 12 -0.79 12.58 -3.45
N GLY A 13 -0.20 11.49 -3.96
CA GLY A 13 0.54 10.55 -3.14
C GLY A 13 -0.38 9.68 -2.29
N LEU A 14 0.20 9.02 -1.31
CA LEU A 14 -0.55 8.12 -0.45
C LEU A 14 -1.08 8.87 0.77
N HIS A 15 -2.12 9.69 0.55
CA HIS A 15 -2.77 10.37 1.66
C HIS A 15 -4.27 10.10 1.65
N ALA A 16 -5.11 10.92 2.27
CA ALA A 16 -6.48 10.56 2.68
C ALA A 16 -7.26 9.61 1.77
N ARG A 17 -7.45 9.97 0.49
CA ARG A 17 -8.28 9.18 -0.42
C ARG A 17 -7.62 7.87 -0.87
N PRO A 18 -6.39 7.91 -1.44
CA PRO A 18 -5.72 6.67 -1.82
C PRO A 18 -5.43 5.76 -0.63
N ALA A 19 -5.07 6.33 0.52
CA ALA A 19 -4.82 5.54 1.72
C ALA A 19 -6.07 4.82 2.19
N ALA A 20 -7.23 5.49 2.17
CA ALA A 20 -8.48 4.87 2.57
C ALA A 20 -8.86 3.71 1.65
N ARG A 21 -8.68 3.88 0.35
CA ARG A 21 -8.93 2.82 -0.63
C ARG A 21 -7.99 1.64 -0.42
N PHE A 22 -6.72 1.92 -0.19
CA PHE A 22 -5.70 0.91 0.05
C PHE A 22 -6.02 0.11 1.32
N VAL A 23 -6.37 0.78 2.40
CA VAL A 23 -6.72 0.15 3.67
C VAL A 23 -7.96 -0.73 3.52
N LYS A 24 -8.97 -0.24 2.82
CA LYS A 24 -10.20 -1.00 2.60
C LYS A 24 -9.89 -2.31 1.88
N GLU A 25 -9.05 -2.25 0.85
CA GLU A 25 -8.64 -3.44 0.12
C GLU A 25 -7.82 -4.37 1.03
N ALA A 26 -6.86 -3.82 1.76
CA ALA A 26 -6.00 -4.61 2.64
C ALA A 26 -6.80 -5.36 3.71
N LYS A 27 -7.86 -4.75 4.23
CA LYS A 27 -8.70 -5.39 5.24
C LYS A 27 -9.49 -6.58 4.72
N GLY A 28 -9.60 -6.71 3.40
CA GLY A 28 -10.26 -7.86 2.78
C GLY A 28 -9.41 -9.11 2.76
N TYR A 29 -8.13 -9.01 3.13
CA TYR A 29 -7.21 -10.15 3.14
C TYR A 29 -6.86 -10.54 4.57
N SER A 30 -6.63 -11.83 4.78
CA SER A 30 -6.26 -12.34 6.10
C SER A 30 -4.78 -12.18 6.41
N SER A 31 -3.96 -11.99 5.37
CA SER A 31 -2.51 -11.82 5.53
C SER A 31 -2.16 -10.60 6.36
N THR A 32 -1.01 -10.68 7.04
CA THR A 32 -0.39 -9.50 7.62
C THR A 32 0.29 -8.74 6.48
N ILE A 33 -0.01 -7.46 6.34
CA ILE A 33 0.47 -6.66 5.22
C ILE A 33 1.18 -5.41 5.74
N VAL A 34 2.38 -5.18 5.23
CA VAL A 34 3.23 -4.06 5.65
C VAL A 34 3.71 -3.31 4.41
N VAL A 35 3.70 -2.00 4.48
CA VAL A 35 4.28 -1.14 3.44
C VAL A 35 5.53 -0.51 4.01
N THR A 36 6.64 -0.61 3.28
CA THR A 36 7.93 -0.08 3.70
C THR A 36 8.38 1.03 2.76
N LYS A 37 8.84 2.13 3.33
CA LYS A 37 9.42 3.24 2.58
C LYS A 37 10.60 3.79 3.38
N ASP A 38 11.78 3.81 2.74
CA ASP A 38 13.01 4.36 3.34
C ASP A 38 13.30 3.83 4.74
N GLY A 39 13.11 2.53 4.93
CA GLY A 39 13.36 1.88 6.22
C GLY A 39 12.23 2.02 7.23
N ARG A 40 11.17 2.75 6.90
CA ARG A 40 10.00 2.87 7.76
C ARG A 40 8.94 1.87 7.33
N GLU A 41 8.25 1.31 8.30
CA GLU A 41 7.19 0.34 8.05
C GLU A 41 5.85 0.87 8.54
N ALA A 42 4.79 0.54 7.80
CA ALA A 42 3.43 0.88 8.18
C ALA A 42 2.52 -0.31 7.96
N ASN A 43 1.63 -0.55 8.91
CA ASN A 43 0.61 -1.56 8.76
C ASN A 43 -0.36 -1.11 7.66
N ALA A 44 -0.51 -1.93 6.62
CA ALA A 44 -1.38 -1.60 5.49
C ALA A 44 -2.86 -1.50 5.86
N LYS A 45 -3.24 -1.99 7.03
CA LYS A 45 -4.63 -1.93 7.51
C LYS A 45 -4.91 -0.71 8.39
N SER A 46 -3.95 0.22 8.45
CA SER A 46 -4.09 1.47 9.21
C SER A 46 -3.84 2.67 8.30
N SER A 47 -4.88 3.45 8.03
CA SER A 47 -4.76 4.65 7.20
C SER A 47 -3.85 5.68 7.84
N LEU A 48 -3.91 5.82 9.16
CA LEU A 48 -3.06 6.75 9.88
C LEU A 48 -1.57 6.42 9.71
N ARG A 49 -1.23 5.14 9.80
CA ARG A 49 0.16 4.69 9.64
C ARG A 49 0.64 4.87 8.21
N LEU A 50 -0.22 4.56 7.25
CA LEU A 50 0.14 4.75 5.83
C LEU A 50 0.39 6.21 5.51
N MET A 51 -0.47 7.11 5.98
CA MET A 51 -0.27 8.54 5.77
C MET A 51 1.00 9.04 6.44
N ALA A 52 1.35 8.48 7.59
CA ALA A 52 2.57 8.85 8.30
C ALA A 52 3.85 8.49 7.56
N LEU A 53 3.79 7.56 6.60
CA LEU A 53 4.96 7.26 5.77
C LEU A 53 5.37 8.42 4.89
N GLY A 54 4.43 9.29 4.55
CA GLY A 54 4.71 10.43 3.70
C GLY A 54 5.05 10.08 2.26
N ALA A 55 4.56 8.94 1.77
CA ALA A 55 4.81 8.53 0.40
C ALA A 55 4.14 9.46 -0.60
N LYS A 56 4.91 9.95 -1.56
CA LYS A 56 4.45 10.93 -2.54
C LYS A 56 4.49 10.35 -3.94
N HIS A 57 3.85 11.04 -4.88
CA HIS A 57 3.91 10.68 -6.29
C HIS A 57 5.37 10.46 -6.71
N GLY A 58 5.63 9.34 -7.34
CA GLY A 58 6.96 8.97 -7.81
C GLY A 58 7.83 8.23 -6.79
N ASP A 59 7.42 8.21 -5.53
CA ASP A 59 8.17 7.46 -4.51
C ASP A 59 7.97 5.96 -4.69
N LYS A 60 9.00 5.20 -4.35
CA LYS A 60 8.93 3.75 -4.38
C LYS A 60 8.69 3.21 -2.99
N VAL A 61 7.81 2.24 -2.89
CA VAL A 61 7.53 1.53 -1.65
C VAL A 61 7.57 0.04 -1.90
N VAL A 62 7.71 -0.74 -0.83
CA VAL A 62 7.64 -2.20 -0.92
C VAL A 62 6.40 -2.65 -0.15
N VAL A 63 5.55 -3.42 -0.83
CA VAL A 63 4.37 -4.03 -0.21
C VAL A 63 4.71 -5.47 0.10
N ARG A 64 4.62 -5.84 1.36
CA ARG A 64 4.94 -7.19 1.82
C ARG A 64 3.73 -7.80 2.52
N ALA A 65 3.42 -9.05 2.19
CA ALA A 65 2.32 -9.77 2.83
C ALA A 65 2.78 -11.17 3.26
N GLU A 66 2.23 -11.63 4.37
CA GLU A 66 2.50 -12.96 4.89
C GLU A 66 1.20 -13.57 5.37
N GLY A 67 0.81 -14.69 4.77
CA GLY A 67 -0.43 -15.37 5.09
C GLY A 67 -0.94 -16.21 3.94
N GLU A 68 -2.11 -16.80 4.09
CA GLU A 68 -2.68 -17.69 3.08
C GLU A 68 -2.95 -17.01 1.74
N ASP A 69 -3.38 -15.75 1.78
CA ASP A 69 -3.73 -15.00 0.58
C ASP A 69 -2.67 -13.96 0.21
N GLU A 70 -1.44 -14.19 0.63
CA GLU A 70 -0.36 -13.21 0.46
C GLU A 70 -0.12 -12.74 -0.97
N GLU A 71 -0.14 -13.66 -1.93
CA GLU A 71 0.08 -13.28 -3.34
C GLU A 71 -1.03 -12.40 -3.88
N ALA A 72 -2.29 -12.80 -3.63
CA ALA A 72 -3.44 -12.03 -4.08
C ALA A 72 -3.44 -10.64 -3.42
N ALA A 73 -3.09 -10.59 -2.14
CA ALA A 73 -3.04 -9.33 -1.40
C ALA A 73 -2.01 -8.36 -1.98
N VAL A 74 -0.79 -8.83 -2.20
CA VAL A 74 0.27 -7.98 -2.76
C VAL A 74 -0.08 -7.50 -4.16
N GLU A 75 -0.58 -8.38 -5.02
CA GLU A 75 -0.95 -7.99 -6.38
C GLU A 75 -2.06 -6.93 -6.40
N ALA A 76 -3.11 -7.14 -5.61
CA ALA A 76 -4.21 -6.18 -5.55
C ALA A 76 -3.75 -4.82 -5.02
N LEU A 77 -2.91 -4.80 -4.00
CA LEU A 77 -2.45 -3.56 -3.39
C LEU A 77 -1.46 -2.81 -4.26
N VAL A 78 -0.56 -3.52 -4.92
CA VAL A 78 0.36 -2.90 -5.88
C VAL A 78 -0.42 -2.27 -7.03
N ALA A 79 -1.48 -2.94 -7.50
CA ALA A 79 -2.33 -2.39 -8.56
C ALA A 79 -2.96 -1.06 -8.15
N ILE A 80 -3.42 -0.94 -6.91
CA ILE A 80 -3.99 0.32 -6.40
C ILE A 80 -2.96 1.44 -6.41
N LEU A 81 -1.74 1.16 -5.95
CA LEU A 81 -0.68 2.16 -5.91
C LEU A 81 -0.23 2.59 -7.31
N SER A 82 -0.41 1.73 -8.29
CA SER A 82 0.00 1.98 -9.67
C SER A 82 -1.08 2.64 -10.52
N GLU A 83 -2.27 2.86 -9.98
CA GLU A 83 -3.36 3.50 -10.70
C GLU A 83 -3.38 5.00 -10.46
N GLU A 84 -3.64 5.76 -11.55
CA GLU A 84 -3.91 7.17 -11.39
C GLU A 84 -5.27 7.34 -10.73
N GLU A 85 -5.33 8.19 -9.73
CA GLU A 85 -6.58 8.49 -9.09
C GLU A 85 -7.29 9.59 -9.84
N GLU A 86 -8.45 9.27 -10.41
CA GLU A 86 -9.25 10.27 -11.10
C GLU A 86 -10.17 10.99 -10.12
N GLY A 87 -9.94 12.25 -10.02
CA GLY A 87 -10.79 13.18 -9.42
C GLY A 87 -11.25 13.13 -8.06
#